data_2ffe266ee2ea7173d2349ac53871e28b
#
_entry.id   2ffe266ee2ea7173d2349ac53871e28b
#
_cell.length_a   1.000
_cell.length_b   1.000
_cell.length_c   1.000
_cell.angle_alpha   90.00
_cell.angle_beta   90.00
_cell.angle_gamma   90.00
#
_symmetry.space_group_name_H-M   'P 1'
#
loop_
_entity.id
_entity.type
_entity.pdbx_description
1 polymer ?
#
loop_
_entity_poly.entity_id
_entity_poly.type
_entity_poly.pdbx_seq_one_letter_code
_entity_poly.pdbx_strand_id
1 'polypeptide(L)' 'MRYILTYGIACIEERDGMCEIVKQISSVTCDRAEAERLVSLFNRLGLSHEHLTEAVEDALEKTKK' A
#
# COMPACT_ATOMS: atom_id res chain seq x y z
N MET A 1 -9.29 8.17 0.25
CA MET A 1 -8.54 6.90 0.05
C MET A 1 -7.43 6.78 1.05
N ARG A 2 -7.21 5.60 1.56
CA ARG A 2 -6.07 5.35 2.43
C ARG A 2 -5.56 3.93 2.25
N TYR A 3 -4.34 3.70 2.69
CA TYR A 3 -3.70 2.41 2.59
C TYR A 3 -3.69 1.72 3.95
N ILE A 4 -3.93 0.42 3.94
CA ILE A 4 -3.90 -0.38 5.16
C ILE A 4 -3.03 -1.59 4.94
N LEU A 5 -2.55 -2.14 6.04
CA LEU A 5 -1.76 -3.35 6.01
C LEU A 5 -2.70 -4.55 6.10
N THR A 6 -2.56 -5.47 5.16
CA THR A 6 -3.30 -6.72 5.17
C THR A 6 -2.27 -7.84 5.05
N TYR A 7 -2.47 -8.83 4.20
CA TYR A 7 -1.43 -9.77 3.85
C TYR A 7 -0.39 -9.11 2.95
N GLY A 8 -0.68 -7.94 2.49
CA GLY A 8 0.19 -7.08 1.72
C GLY A 8 -0.25 -5.66 2.01
N ILE A 9 -0.49 -4.89 0.97
CA ILE A 9 -0.95 -3.52 1.09
C ILE A 9 -2.24 -3.36 0.31
N ALA A 10 -3.25 -2.79 0.94
CA ALA A 10 -4.52 -2.54 0.27
C ALA A 10 -4.85 -1.06 0.31
N CYS A 11 -5.43 -0.57 -0.77
CA CYS A 11 -5.96 0.79 -0.83
C CYS A 11 -7.46 0.71 -0.66
N ILE A 12 -7.98 1.40 0.32
CA ILE A 12 -9.42 1.42 0.56
C ILE A 12 -9.99 2.81 0.32
N GLU A 13 -11.21 2.84 -0.12
CA GLU A 13 -11.95 4.07 -0.31
C GLU A 13 -13.19 4.03 0.55
N GLU A 14 -13.43 5.11 1.26
CA GLU A 14 -14.61 5.22 2.10
C GLU A 14 -15.63 6.08 1.38
N ARG A 15 -16.80 5.52 1.16
CA ARG A 15 -17.87 6.22 0.45
C ARG A 15 -19.20 5.89 1.13
N ASP A 16 -19.93 6.93 1.52
CA ASP A 16 -21.24 6.79 2.15
C ASP A 16 -21.22 5.87 3.38
N GLY A 17 -20.14 5.96 4.16
CA GLY A 17 -20.01 5.15 5.36
C GLY A 17 -19.57 3.71 5.11
N MET A 18 -19.30 3.36 3.87
CA MET A 18 -18.83 2.02 3.51
C MET A 18 -17.40 2.06 3.04
N CYS A 19 -16.63 1.05 3.40
CA CYS A 19 -15.24 0.91 2.97
C CYS A 19 -15.16 -0.12 1.86
N GLU A 20 -14.44 0.22 0.81
CA GLU A 20 -14.30 -0.64 -0.35
C GLU A 20 -12.83 -0.77 -0.71
N ILE A 21 -12.39 -1.99 -0.99
CA ILE A 21 -11.02 -2.19 -1.45
C ILE A 21 -10.95 -1.86 -2.92
N VAL A 22 -10.20 -0.82 -3.24
CA VAL A 22 -10.05 -0.37 -4.62
C VAL A 22 -8.92 -1.13 -5.31
N LYS A 23 -7.86 -1.40 -4.58
CA LYS A 23 -6.73 -2.13 -5.11
C LYS A 23 -6.00 -2.82 -3.98
N GLN A 24 -5.47 -4.00 -4.25
CA GLN A 24 -4.75 -4.76 -3.25
C GLN A 24 -3.56 -5.48 -3.88
N ILE A 25 -2.43 -5.45 -3.17
CA ILE A 25 -1.25 -6.21 -3.56
C ILE A 25 -0.97 -7.19 -2.43
N SER A 26 -1.03 -8.47 -2.73
CA SER A 26 -0.90 -9.51 -1.72
C SER A 26 0.51 -10.06 -1.57
N SER A 27 1.42 -9.74 -2.44
CA SER A 27 2.77 -10.30 -2.38
C SER A 27 3.82 -9.30 -1.99
N VAL A 28 3.58 -8.51 -1.03
CA VAL A 28 4.63 -7.63 -0.51
C VAL A 28 5.47 -8.46 0.44
N THR A 29 6.64 -8.81 0.01
CA THR A 29 7.45 -9.74 0.74
C THR A 29 8.43 -9.13 1.64
N CYS A 30 8.08 -8.38 2.55
CA CYS A 30 9.05 -7.85 3.45
C CYS A 30 8.59 -8.10 4.84
N ASP A 31 9.38 -7.71 5.79
CA ASP A 31 8.98 -7.75 7.15
C ASP A 31 7.76 -6.87 7.34
N ARG A 32 7.00 -7.19 8.36
CA ARG A 32 5.83 -6.40 8.72
C ARG A 32 6.18 -4.95 8.98
N ALA A 33 7.33 -4.71 9.62
CA ALA A 33 7.77 -3.35 9.91
C ALA A 33 7.98 -2.54 8.65
N GLU A 34 8.54 -3.16 7.63
CA GLU A 34 8.75 -2.51 6.35
C GLU A 34 7.44 -2.23 5.62
N ALA A 35 6.53 -3.17 5.67
CA ALA A 35 5.21 -2.98 5.08
C ALA A 35 4.44 -1.87 5.76
N GLU A 36 4.53 -1.78 7.08
CA GLU A 36 3.91 -0.70 7.82
C GLU A 36 4.50 0.65 7.45
N ARG A 37 5.79 0.68 7.23
CA ARG A 37 6.48 1.91 6.82
C ARG A 37 6.00 2.37 5.45
N LEU A 38 5.83 1.43 4.52
CA LEU A 38 5.30 1.75 3.19
C LEU A 38 3.88 2.27 3.26
N VAL A 39 3.05 1.63 4.07
CA VAL A 39 1.68 2.08 4.25
C VAL A 39 1.63 3.51 4.80
N SER A 40 2.44 3.80 5.80
CA SER A 40 2.54 5.15 6.35
C SER A 40 2.99 6.16 5.31
N LEU A 41 3.99 5.78 4.52
CA LEU A 41 4.52 6.67 3.49
C LEU A 41 3.46 6.96 2.44
N PHE A 42 2.77 5.94 1.97
CA PHE A 42 1.75 6.11 0.94
C PHE A 42 0.60 6.98 1.42
N ASN A 43 0.21 6.82 2.68
CA ASN A 43 -0.83 7.66 3.25
C ASN A 43 -0.40 9.11 3.36
N ARG A 44 0.84 9.32 3.76
CA ARG A 44 1.38 10.67 3.91
C ARG A 44 1.50 11.39 2.57
N LEU A 45 1.88 10.65 1.53
CA LEU A 45 2.04 11.22 0.20
C LEU A 45 0.73 11.37 -0.55
N GLY A 46 -0.32 10.73 -0.07
CA GLY A 46 -1.60 10.72 -0.79
C GLY A 46 -1.49 10.01 -2.13
N LEU A 47 -0.73 8.93 -2.14
CA LEU A 47 -0.45 8.20 -3.39
C LEU A 47 -1.75 7.69 -4.02
N SER A 48 -1.85 7.86 -5.33
CA SER A 48 -3.00 7.36 -6.07
C SER A 48 -2.91 5.84 -6.19
N HIS A 49 -4.03 5.15 -6.08
CA HIS A 49 -4.05 3.70 -6.17
C HIS A 49 -3.56 3.19 -7.53
N GLU A 50 -3.64 4.03 -8.54
CA GLU A 50 -3.14 3.68 -9.88
C GLU A 50 -1.63 3.46 -9.88
N HIS A 51 -0.93 4.11 -8.97
CA HIS A 51 0.52 4.00 -8.88
C HIS A 51 0.98 3.04 -7.79
N LEU A 52 0.05 2.35 -7.14
CA LEU A 52 0.39 1.49 -6.01
C LEU A 52 1.37 0.38 -6.40
N THR A 53 1.10 -0.31 -7.49
CA THR A 53 1.96 -1.41 -7.93
C THR A 53 3.37 -0.93 -8.22
N GLU A 54 3.48 0.18 -8.94
CA GLU A 54 4.78 0.75 -9.27
C GLU A 54 5.53 1.20 -8.03
N ALA A 55 4.82 1.82 -7.10
CA ALA A 55 5.44 2.30 -5.87
C ALA A 55 5.97 1.16 -5.02
N VAL A 56 5.22 0.07 -4.92
CA VAL A 56 5.66 -1.10 -4.17
C VAL A 56 6.84 -1.76 -4.84
N GLU A 57 6.81 -1.92 -6.14
CA GLU A 57 7.90 -2.51 -6.88
C GLU A 57 9.18 -1.70 -6.73
N ASP A 58 9.06 -0.38 -6.82
CA ASP A 58 10.18 0.51 -6.65
C ASP A 58 10.78 0.42 -5.25
N ALA A 59 9.94 0.37 -4.25
CA ALA A 59 10.39 0.24 -2.87
C ALA A 59 11.09 -1.08 -2.62
N LEU A 60 10.57 -2.17 -3.15
CA LEU A 60 11.18 -3.48 -3.00
C LEU A 60 12.51 -3.57 -3.74
N GLU A 61 12.58 -2.92 -4.88
CA GLU A 61 13.81 -2.88 -5.66
C GLU A 61 14.91 -2.14 -4.91
N LYS A 62 14.57 -1.06 -4.25
CA LYS A 62 15.54 -0.30 -3.45
C LYS A 62 16.06 -1.08 -2.25
N THR A 63 15.24 -1.95 -1.71
CA THR A 63 15.61 -2.75 -0.56
C THR A 63 16.45 -3.96 -0.96
N LYS A 64 16.37 -4.32 -2.21
CA LYS A 64 17.03 -5.49 -2.73
C LYS A 64 18.43 -5.12 -3.18
N LYS A 65 19.37 -5.35 -2.38
CA LYS A 65 20.75 -5.11 -2.75
C LYS A 65 21.53 -6.40 -2.82
#